data_b5bc912e4dc41ddd801d2881b09f4f7b
#
_entry.id   b5bc912e4dc41ddd801d2881b09f4f7b
#
_cell.length_a   1.000
_cell.length_b   1.000
_cell.length_c   1.000
_cell.angle_alpha   90.00
_cell.angle_beta   90.00
_cell.angle_gamma   90.00
#
_symmetry.space_group_name_H-M   'P 1'
#
loop_
_entity.id
_entity.type
_entity.pdbx_description
1 polymer ?
#
loop_
_entity_poly.entity_id
_entity_poly.type
_entity_poly.pdbx_seq_one_letter_code
_entity_poly.pdbx_strand_id
1 'polypeptide(L)'
;MRTIIALLLFAAAPALAEEGQLRLRNGPGRQLVEANCVMCHSLDYIAMNSVFLDRKGWEGSVTKMVKVMGAPIGEQDAAAIVDYLARNYGK
;
A
#
# COMPACT_ATOMS: atom_id res chain seq x y z
N MET A 1 25.21 -37.72 -30.07
CA MET A 1 25.08 -37.44 -29.75
C MET A 1 24.64 -36.52 -29.21
N ARG A 2 24.48 -36.29 -29.00
CA ARG A 2 24.17 -35.75 -28.51
C ARG A 2 23.87 -34.93 -27.81
N THR A 3 23.68 -34.41 -27.50
CA THR A 3 23.49 -33.83 -26.88
C THR A 3 22.93 -32.92 -26.32
N ILE A 4 22.76 -32.55 -25.98
CA ILE A 4 22.25 -31.92 -25.49
C ILE A 4 21.88 -31.00 -24.75
N ILE A 5 21.72 -30.56 -24.48
CA ILE A 5 21.44 -29.91 -23.90
C ILE A 5 20.90 -29.04 -23.24
N ALA A 6 20.68 -28.57 -22.89
CA ALA A 6 20.27 -28.00 -22.28
C ALA A 6 19.69 -27.15 -21.73
N LEU A 7 19.50 -26.82 -21.58
CA LEU A 7 18.96 -26.20 -21.08
C LEU A 7 18.65 -25.30 -20.30
N LEU A 8 18.60 -24.85 -19.97
CA LEU A 8 18.40 -24.19 -19.27
C LEU A 8 17.73 -23.34 -18.77
N LEU A 9 17.43 -22.95 -18.44
CA LEU A 9 16.87 -22.37 -17.99
C LEU A 9 16.48 -21.43 -17.37
N PHE A 10 16.26 -20.80 -17.03
CA PHE A 10 15.98 -20.15 -16.46
C PHE A 10 15.24 -19.35 -16.17
N ALA A 11 14.96 -18.97 -15.81
CA ALA A 11 14.04 -18.53 -15.51
C ALA A 11 13.90 -17.53 -14.61
N ALA A 12 14.00 -16.93 -14.39
CA ALA A 12 14.01 -16.25 -13.70
C ALA A 12 13.44 -15.40 -13.07
N ALA A 13 13.16 -15.04 -12.60
CA ALA A 13 12.88 -14.42 -11.84
C ALA A 13 12.31 -13.23 -11.76
N PRO A 14 11.37 -13.04 -11.96
CA PRO A 14 10.62 -11.88 -11.82
C PRO A 14 10.35 -11.52 -10.42
N ALA A 15 10.64 -12.36 -9.53
CA ALA A 15 10.39 -12.03 -8.14
C ALA A 15 11.07 -10.74 -7.73
N LEU A 16 12.14 -10.40 -8.41
CA LEU A 16 12.82 -9.17 -8.06
C LEU A 16 12.00 -7.93 -8.33
N ALA A 17 11.15 -8.02 -9.33
CA ALA A 17 10.33 -6.86 -9.66
C ALA A 17 9.35 -6.54 -8.58
N GLU A 18 9.04 -7.52 -7.75
CA GLU A 18 8.06 -7.29 -6.72
C GLU A 18 8.64 -6.98 -5.37
N GLU A 19 9.94 -7.05 -5.27
CA GLU A 19 10.58 -6.66 -4.02
C GLU A 19 10.33 -5.19 -3.79
N GLY A 20 9.95 -4.86 -2.62
CA GLY A 20 9.69 -3.49 -2.32
C GLY A 20 8.30 -3.04 -2.64
N GLN A 21 7.51 -3.90 -3.25
CA GLN A 21 6.14 -3.56 -3.51
C GLN A 21 5.28 -4.16 -2.42
N LEU A 22 4.71 -3.30 -1.64
CA LEU A 22 3.82 -3.74 -0.58
C LEU A 22 2.46 -4.08 -1.16
N ARG A 23 1.98 -5.26 -0.82
CA ARG A 23 0.62 -5.62 -1.18
C ARG A 23 -0.27 -5.36 0.00
N LEU A 24 -1.19 -4.45 -0.20
CA LEU A 24 -2.13 -4.11 0.84
C LEU A 24 -3.16 -5.21 1.01
N ARG A 25 -3.67 -5.32 2.22
CA ARG A 25 -4.70 -6.31 2.52
C ARG A 25 -5.97 -6.00 1.77
N ASN A 26 -6.69 -7.04 1.37
CA ASN A 26 -7.96 -6.86 0.68
C ASN A 26 -9.00 -6.28 1.63
N GLY A 27 -9.88 -5.48 1.06
CA GLY A 27 -10.96 -4.92 1.83
C GLY A 27 -11.52 -3.68 1.16
N PRO A 28 -12.71 -3.26 1.55
CA PRO A 28 -13.29 -2.05 0.99
C PRO A 28 -12.37 -0.85 1.24
N GLY A 29 -12.14 -0.08 0.20
CA GLY A 29 -11.29 1.09 0.29
C GLY A 29 -9.85 0.86 -0.15
N ARG A 30 -9.45 -0.38 -0.37
CA ARG A 30 -8.07 -0.66 -0.75
C ARG A 30 -7.66 0.11 -2.00
N GLN A 31 -8.53 0.14 -2.99
CA GLN A 31 -8.17 0.81 -4.25
C GLN A 31 -7.98 2.30 -4.06
N LEU A 32 -8.77 2.89 -3.18
CA LEU A 32 -8.61 4.31 -2.89
C LEU A 32 -7.27 4.58 -2.23
N VAL A 33 -6.86 3.71 -1.33
CA VAL A 33 -5.57 3.87 -0.69
C VAL A 33 -4.45 3.74 -1.70
N GLU A 34 -4.52 2.72 -2.54
CA GLU A 34 -3.48 2.51 -3.53
C GLU A 34 -3.40 3.66 -4.51
N ALA A 35 -4.54 4.21 -4.89
CA ALA A 35 -4.55 5.28 -5.87
C ALA A 35 -4.08 6.62 -5.30
N ASN A 36 -4.37 6.87 -4.02
CA ASN A 36 -4.14 8.19 -3.46
C ASN A 36 -2.90 8.29 -2.58
N CYS A 37 -2.50 7.21 -1.95
CA CYS A 37 -1.45 7.31 -0.93
C CYS A 37 -0.05 7.18 -1.50
N VAL A 38 0.10 6.67 -2.71
CA VAL A 38 1.43 6.52 -3.29
C VAL A 38 2.01 7.83 -3.80
N MET A 39 1.19 8.87 -3.87
CA MET A 39 1.63 10.14 -4.45
C MET A 39 2.68 10.82 -3.61
N CYS A 40 2.66 10.64 -2.32
CA CYS A 40 3.54 11.37 -1.42
C CYS A 40 4.62 10.51 -0.80
N HIS A 41 4.33 9.24 -0.59
CA HIS A 41 5.32 8.33 -0.05
C HIS A 41 4.86 6.91 -0.35
N SER A 42 5.74 5.96 -0.10
CA SER A 42 5.44 4.59 -0.47
C SER A 42 4.40 3.98 0.46
N LEU A 43 3.80 2.91 0.02
CA LEU A 43 2.81 2.21 0.83
C LEU A 43 3.41 1.52 2.04
N ASP A 44 4.74 1.40 2.09
CA ASP A 44 5.41 0.85 3.26
C ASP A 44 5.09 1.65 4.52
N TYR A 45 4.85 2.93 4.36
CA TYR A 45 4.49 3.78 5.48
C TYR A 45 3.29 3.21 6.25
N ILE A 46 2.35 2.64 5.52
CA ILE A 46 1.13 2.10 6.12
C ILE A 46 1.47 0.92 7.03
N ALA A 47 2.23 -0.03 6.50
CA ALA A 47 2.58 -1.20 7.29
C ALA A 47 3.45 -0.83 8.48
N MET A 48 4.36 0.10 8.28
CA MET A 48 5.28 0.49 9.35
C MET A 48 4.57 1.18 10.50
N ASN A 49 3.50 1.88 10.20
CA ASN A 49 2.79 2.63 11.23
C ASN A 49 1.59 1.89 11.80
N SER A 50 1.29 0.71 11.31
CA SER A 50 0.11 -0.02 11.76
C SER A 50 0.17 -0.38 13.24
N VAL A 51 1.37 -0.53 13.78
CA VAL A 51 1.52 -0.88 15.20
C VAL A 51 1.37 0.32 16.11
N PHE A 52 1.37 1.51 15.55
CA PHE A 52 1.30 2.74 16.34
C PHE A 52 -0.05 3.45 16.24
N LEU A 53 -0.78 3.26 15.15
CA LEU A 53 -1.96 4.07 14.87
C LEU A 53 -3.23 3.26 15.01
N ASP A 54 -4.15 3.76 15.81
CA ASP A 54 -5.51 3.25 15.86
C ASP A 54 -6.37 4.08 14.90
N ARG A 55 -7.69 3.91 14.94
CA ARG A 55 -8.56 4.66 14.04
C ARG A 55 -8.36 6.16 14.17
N LYS A 56 -8.28 6.64 15.39
CA LYS A 56 -8.12 8.07 15.61
C LYS A 56 -6.78 8.57 15.05
N GLY A 57 -5.75 7.76 15.21
CA GLY A 57 -4.46 8.10 14.65
C GLY A 57 -4.48 8.15 13.13
N TRP A 58 -5.16 7.20 12.51
CA TRP A 58 -5.29 7.21 11.06
C TRP A 58 -6.12 8.39 10.58
N GLU A 59 -7.17 8.76 11.34
CA GLU A 59 -7.94 9.96 11.00
C GLU A 59 -7.05 11.19 10.99
N GLY A 60 -6.24 11.34 12.01
CA GLY A 60 -5.33 12.46 12.08
C GLY A 60 -4.34 12.48 10.93
N SER A 61 -3.82 11.32 10.60
CA SER A 61 -2.85 11.20 9.53
C SER A 61 -3.46 11.57 8.17
N VAL A 62 -4.63 11.06 7.89
CA VAL A 62 -5.30 11.35 6.62
C VAL A 62 -5.71 12.82 6.56
N THR A 63 -6.23 13.35 7.66
CA THR A 63 -6.59 14.77 7.72
C THR A 63 -5.39 15.66 7.44
N LYS A 64 -4.25 15.30 7.99
CA LYS A 64 -3.05 16.08 7.75
C LYS A 64 -2.66 16.05 6.28
N MET A 65 -2.74 14.88 5.66
CA MET A 65 -2.40 14.78 4.26
C MET A 65 -3.33 15.63 3.39
N VAL A 66 -4.60 15.66 3.71
CA VAL A 66 -5.56 16.42 2.94
C VAL A 66 -5.43 17.92 3.20
N LYS A 67 -5.41 18.31 4.46
CA LYS A 67 -5.51 19.72 4.81
C LYS A 67 -4.19 20.45 4.86
N VAL A 68 -3.13 19.75 5.23
CA VAL A 68 -1.83 20.37 5.36
C VAL A 68 -0.99 20.14 4.11
N MET A 69 -1.00 18.91 3.64
CA MET A 69 -0.15 18.53 2.51
C MET A 69 -0.83 18.68 1.16
N GLY A 70 -2.12 18.97 1.16
CA GLY A 70 -2.83 19.26 -0.08
C GLY A 70 -3.22 18.07 -0.92
N ALA A 71 -3.34 16.89 -0.32
CA ALA A 71 -3.76 15.73 -1.09
C ALA A 71 -5.17 15.95 -1.65
N PRO A 72 -5.37 15.69 -2.94
CA PRO A 72 -6.65 15.97 -3.57
C PRO A 72 -7.66 14.85 -3.33
N ILE A 73 -8.08 14.68 -2.09
CA ILE A 73 -8.97 13.61 -1.68
C ILE A 73 -10.22 14.22 -1.09
N GLY A 74 -11.39 13.87 -1.64
CA GLY A 74 -12.65 14.36 -1.12
C GLY A 74 -13.01 13.71 0.20
N GLU A 75 -14.01 14.29 0.86
CA GLU A 75 -14.37 13.84 2.21
C GLU A 75 -14.83 12.40 2.25
N GLN A 76 -15.63 11.98 1.27
CA GLN A 76 -16.11 10.60 1.26
C GLN A 76 -14.97 9.61 1.06
N ASP A 77 -14.08 9.94 0.17
CA ASP A 77 -12.94 9.06 -0.08
C ASP A 77 -12.01 9.06 1.11
N ALA A 78 -11.82 10.20 1.75
CA ALA A 78 -10.98 10.25 2.95
C ALA A 78 -11.55 9.37 4.06
N ALA A 79 -12.87 9.41 4.23
CA ALA A 79 -13.51 8.57 5.25
C ALA A 79 -13.35 7.09 4.93
N ALA A 80 -13.49 6.73 3.66
CA ALA A 80 -13.32 5.34 3.24
C ALA A 80 -11.88 4.89 3.44
N ILE A 81 -10.93 5.77 3.19
CA ILE A 81 -9.52 5.46 3.40
C ILE A 81 -9.23 5.23 4.88
N VAL A 82 -9.74 6.11 5.73
CA VAL A 82 -9.57 5.94 7.17
C VAL A 82 -10.17 4.61 7.63
N ASP A 83 -11.36 4.29 7.15
CA ASP A 83 -12.01 3.05 7.54
C ASP A 83 -11.18 1.84 7.12
N TYR A 84 -10.67 1.87 5.89
CA TYR A 84 -9.81 0.79 5.42
C TYR A 84 -8.56 0.65 6.29
N LEU A 85 -7.90 1.76 6.56
CA LEU A 85 -6.67 1.73 7.35
C LEU A 85 -6.93 1.27 8.77
N ALA A 86 -8.02 1.73 9.36
CA ALA A 86 -8.33 1.33 10.74
C ALA A 86 -8.65 -0.15 10.83
N ARG A 87 -9.35 -0.69 9.84
CA ARG A 87 -9.75 -2.09 9.88
C ARG A 87 -8.60 -3.03 9.58
N ASN A 88 -7.72 -2.64 8.70
CA ASN A 88 -6.68 -3.55 8.22
C ASN A 88 -5.30 -3.25 8.79
N TYR A 89 -5.06 -2.05 9.22
CA TYR A 89 -3.75 -1.61 9.70
C TYR A 89 -3.83 -0.79 10.97
N GLY A 90 -4.89 -0.93 11.73
CA GLY A 90 -5.04 -0.26 12.99
C GLY A 90 -4.58 -1.14 14.14
N LYS A 91 -4.06 -0.51 15.17
CA LYS A 91 -3.68 -1.26 16.35
C LYS A 91 -4.87 -1.46 17.27
#